data_31891a5665467e1a2b7b737a6359558f
#
_entry.id   31891a5665467e1a2b7b737a6359558f
#
_cell.length_a   1.000
_cell.length_b   1.000
_cell.length_c   1.000
_cell.angle_alpha   90.00
_cell.angle_beta   90.00
_cell.angle_gamma   90.00
#
_symmetry.space_group_name_H-M   'P 1'
#
loop_
_entity.id
_entity.type
_entity.pdbx_description
1 polymer ?
#
loop_
_entity_poly.entity_id
_entity_poly.type
_entity_poly.pdbx_seq_one_letter_code
_entity_poly.pdbx_strand_id
1 'polypeptide(L)'
;MLQAMRASAKYIWIFIVILFVGGFLLAETSGLLGRAPVTSTTAVATVNGEDILATTWYQVTQNLEQEATQRSNQSITLDDRQRLMDQAFDQLVTDALLRQEYRRRGITVTDEEILQAARFSPPPALMQSPDLQTDGQFDPAKYQRFLNSPLAKQQGLLYQLEQYYRTEIPKEKLFDQVITDVYISDEQLWRRFQDLKDSAQVSFVAFDPARISDSAVRVSDDEVRAYYDTHKKLFERSGTAKVSILTIPRAVTSADSAAVRARANSLRSRILGGEKFEDVARAESADSGSAVNGGDLGKSARGRFVPEFDQAAFALKVGEISQPVLSPFGYHLIRVDSKKGDTISVHHILLRIQQSDSVATRTDRRADSLSRIAASSDQPAKLDEAARELHIPILRATVIEGNALTVNGQFIPSVGPWAFQGARPGETSELFDADDGYYLARLDSLTPGGTQTLDQAKNEIRVYLLRQKKIDALLPQARNYAKVAAASSLESAGNLMGLKVITTKPFTRVTGVPELAQAPEAVGAGFTLPLNTVSEPIRGMNEVVVERVDKRWPADRAVFEAQKAGLKQQTLMQLKRQKVNEFLTNLRAVAKVDDRRKQVEASSRRTQQ
;
A
#
# COMPACT_ATOMS: atom_id res chain seq x y z
N MET A 1 -79.74 16.19 -2.98
CA MET A 1 -78.30 16.53 -3.07
C MET A 1 -77.45 15.73 -2.09
N LEU A 2 -77.73 15.63 -0.83
CA LEU A 2 -76.89 14.90 0.17
C LEU A 2 -76.76 13.38 -0.08
N GLN A 3 -77.75 12.70 -0.65
CA GLN A 3 -77.69 11.28 -0.96
C GLN A 3 -76.81 10.98 -2.18
N ALA A 4 -76.75 11.87 -3.18
CA ALA A 4 -75.84 11.74 -4.34
C ALA A 4 -74.38 11.97 -3.94
N MET A 5 -74.11 12.86 -2.99
CA MET A 5 -72.76 13.08 -2.45
C MET A 5 -72.26 11.90 -1.63
N ARG A 6 -73.13 11.17 -0.89
CA ARG A 6 -72.75 9.96 -0.16
C ARG A 6 -72.47 8.79 -1.08
N ALA A 7 -73.13 8.67 -2.22
CA ALA A 7 -72.89 7.61 -3.20
C ALA A 7 -71.57 7.78 -3.94
N SER A 8 -71.15 9.01 -4.19
CA SER A 8 -69.88 9.32 -4.84
C SER A 8 -68.68 9.37 -3.88
N ALA A 9 -68.92 9.51 -2.57
CA ALA A 9 -67.86 9.61 -1.57
C ALA A 9 -66.90 8.41 -1.59
N LYS A 10 -67.38 7.18 -1.77
CA LYS A 10 -66.53 5.98 -1.86
C LYS A 10 -65.57 5.99 -3.06
N TYR A 11 -65.99 6.54 -4.20
CA TYR A 11 -65.14 6.64 -5.41
C TYR A 11 -64.13 7.75 -5.26
N ILE A 12 -64.49 8.86 -4.59
CA ILE A 12 -63.59 9.94 -4.25
C ILE A 12 -62.51 9.44 -3.28
N TRP A 13 -62.88 8.65 -2.26
CA TRP A 13 -61.91 8.05 -1.33
C TRP A 13 -61.00 7.05 -2.01
N ILE A 14 -61.50 6.20 -2.90
CA ILE A 14 -60.70 5.27 -3.69
C ILE A 14 -59.70 6.01 -4.59
N PHE A 15 -60.16 7.09 -5.24
CA PHE A 15 -59.32 7.91 -6.07
C PHE A 15 -58.24 8.64 -5.27
N ILE A 16 -58.57 9.16 -4.09
CA ILE A 16 -57.61 9.80 -3.17
C ILE A 16 -56.58 8.75 -2.69
N VAL A 17 -57.01 7.53 -2.32
CA VAL A 17 -56.09 6.49 -1.89
C VAL A 17 -55.15 6.07 -3.03
N ILE A 18 -55.70 5.87 -4.24
CA ILE A 18 -54.84 5.52 -5.42
C ILE A 18 -53.88 6.64 -5.74
N LEU A 19 -54.29 7.91 -5.67
CA LEU A 19 -53.47 9.06 -5.98
C LEU A 19 -52.40 9.27 -4.88
N PHE A 20 -52.77 9.06 -3.61
CA PHE A 20 -51.85 9.21 -2.48
C PHE A 20 -50.87 8.05 -2.38
N VAL A 21 -51.34 6.81 -2.44
CA VAL A 21 -50.49 5.60 -2.39
C VAL A 21 -49.69 5.44 -3.69
N GLY A 22 -50.32 5.65 -4.86
CA GLY A 22 -49.64 5.59 -6.14
C GLY A 22 -48.67 6.75 -6.34
N GLY A 23 -49.06 7.97 -5.93
CA GLY A 23 -48.19 9.15 -5.94
C GLY A 23 -47.01 9.01 -4.97
N PHE A 24 -47.23 8.44 -3.78
CA PHE A 24 -46.17 8.17 -2.80
C PHE A 24 -45.18 7.10 -3.30
N LEU A 25 -45.70 6.00 -3.83
CA LEU A 25 -44.88 4.94 -4.44
C LEU A 25 -44.10 5.45 -5.67
N LEU A 26 -44.72 6.26 -6.51
CA LEU A 26 -44.04 6.91 -7.65
C LEU A 26 -43.00 7.92 -7.22
N ALA A 27 -43.28 8.71 -6.18
CA ALA A 27 -42.33 9.67 -5.65
C ALA A 27 -41.15 8.99 -4.96
N GLU A 28 -41.38 7.88 -4.27
CA GLU A 28 -40.34 7.08 -3.63
C GLU A 28 -39.45 6.35 -4.67
N THR A 29 -40.05 5.79 -5.73
CA THR A 29 -39.31 5.08 -6.79
C THR A 29 -38.64 6.05 -7.78
N SER A 30 -39.17 7.27 -7.97
CA SER A 30 -38.61 8.28 -8.87
C SER A 30 -37.53 9.17 -8.23
N GLY A 31 -37.29 9.04 -6.92
CA GLY A 31 -36.34 9.89 -6.18
C GLY A 31 -36.82 11.33 -6.00
N LEU A 32 -38.10 11.65 -6.27
CA LEU A 32 -38.66 12.99 -6.21
C LEU A 32 -38.78 13.53 -4.75
N LEU A 33 -38.86 12.62 -3.76
CA LEU A 33 -38.95 12.95 -2.32
C LEU A 33 -37.59 13.01 -1.61
N GLY A 34 -36.50 12.92 -2.36
CA GLY A 34 -35.16 12.82 -1.80
C GLY A 34 -34.81 11.36 -1.44
N ARG A 35 -33.51 11.07 -1.32
CA ARG A 35 -33.03 9.74 -0.92
C ARG A 35 -33.49 9.42 0.50
N ALA A 36 -33.96 8.19 0.71
CA ALA A 36 -34.37 7.72 2.03
C ALA A 36 -33.23 7.87 3.05
N PRO A 37 -33.56 8.21 4.30
CA PRO A 37 -32.56 8.27 5.37
C PRO A 37 -31.87 6.92 5.54
N VAL A 38 -30.59 6.92 5.97
CA VAL A 38 -29.86 5.70 6.26
C VAL A 38 -30.55 4.98 7.42
N THR A 39 -31.06 3.77 7.13
CA THR A 39 -31.74 2.90 8.10
C THR A 39 -30.85 1.72 8.46
N SER A 40 -31.25 0.94 9.46
CA SER A 40 -30.54 -0.30 9.83
C SER A 40 -30.49 -1.35 8.71
N THR A 41 -31.32 -1.20 7.68
CA THR A 41 -31.37 -2.10 6.50
C THR A 41 -30.71 -1.50 5.25
N THR A 42 -30.18 -0.28 5.34
CA THR A 42 -29.49 0.35 4.19
C THR A 42 -28.24 -0.42 3.83
N ALA A 43 -28.16 -0.91 2.60
CA ALA A 43 -26.96 -1.59 2.09
C ALA A 43 -25.96 -0.58 1.55
N VAL A 44 -24.71 -0.65 2.01
CA VAL A 44 -23.57 0.13 1.52
C VAL A 44 -22.92 -0.53 0.29
N ALA A 45 -23.14 -1.82 0.12
CA ALA A 45 -22.76 -2.56 -1.08
C ALA A 45 -23.58 -3.84 -1.22
N THR A 46 -23.57 -4.41 -2.45
CA THR A 46 -24.04 -5.76 -2.72
C THR A 46 -22.92 -6.57 -3.36
N VAL A 47 -22.59 -7.72 -2.78
CA VAL A 47 -21.53 -8.63 -3.27
C VAL A 47 -22.17 -9.93 -3.75
N ASN A 48 -22.22 -10.17 -5.07
CA ASN A 48 -22.89 -11.32 -5.68
C ASN A 48 -24.34 -11.52 -5.18
N GLY A 49 -25.06 -10.43 -4.87
CA GLY A 49 -26.43 -10.46 -4.35
C GLY A 49 -26.55 -10.54 -2.82
N GLU A 50 -25.46 -10.58 -2.06
CA GLU A 50 -25.43 -10.49 -0.59
C GLU A 50 -25.18 -9.04 -0.17
N ASP A 51 -26.09 -8.46 0.63
CA ASP A 51 -25.98 -7.06 1.07
C ASP A 51 -24.97 -6.90 2.21
N ILE A 52 -24.14 -5.87 2.11
CA ILE A 52 -23.32 -5.34 3.20
C ILE A 52 -24.04 -4.14 3.77
N LEU A 53 -24.45 -4.20 5.04
CA LEU A 53 -25.20 -3.14 5.69
C LEU A 53 -24.30 -1.97 6.07
N ALA A 54 -24.83 -0.76 5.95
CA ALA A 54 -24.15 0.46 6.36
C ALA A 54 -23.78 0.46 7.85
N THR A 55 -24.68 -0.07 8.70
CA THR A 55 -24.43 -0.23 10.15
C THR A 55 -23.20 -1.08 10.43
N THR A 56 -23.04 -2.20 9.73
CA THR A 56 -21.87 -3.07 9.87
C THR A 56 -20.60 -2.38 9.39
N TRP A 57 -20.67 -1.65 8.28
CA TRP A 57 -19.53 -0.89 7.76
C TRP A 57 -19.08 0.19 8.75
N TYR A 58 -20.00 0.99 9.31
CA TYR A 58 -19.66 1.98 10.33
C TYR A 58 -19.08 1.35 11.59
N GLN A 59 -19.62 0.19 12.03
CA GLN A 59 -19.10 -0.50 13.21
C GLN A 59 -17.67 -1.01 13.00
N VAL A 60 -17.37 -1.64 11.85
CA VAL A 60 -16.01 -2.08 11.53
C VAL A 60 -15.07 -0.87 11.42
N THR A 61 -15.51 0.22 10.80
CA THR A 61 -14.74 1.47 10.74
C THR A 61 -14.41 1.98 12.15
N GLN A 62 -15.39 2.07 13.03
CA GLN A 62 -15.19 2.48 14.43
C GLN A 62 -14.17 1.60 15.16
N ASN A 63 -14.24 0.28 14.97
CA ASN A 63 -13.27 -0.63 15.58
C ASN A 63 -11.85 -0.34 15.07
N LEU A 64 -11.69 -0.16 13.76
CA LEU A 64 -10.40 0.21 13.16
C LEU A 64 -9.89 1.57 13.65
N GLU A 65 -10.78 2.56 13.81
CA GLU A 65 -10.44 3.88 14.38
C GLU A 65 -9.95 3.76 15.82
N GLN A 66 -10.64 2.94 16.65
CA GLN A 66 -10.22 2.69 18.04
C GLN A 66 -8.85 2.01 18.11
N GLU A 67 -8.63 0.98 17.29
CA GLU A 67 -7.32 0.31 17.20
C GLU A 67 -6.21 1.27 16.74
N ALA A 68 -6.47 2.10 15.73
CA ALA A 68 -5.50 3.07 15.23
C ALA A 68 -5.17 4.13 16.29
N THR A 69 -6.19 4.64 17.00
CA THR A 69 -6.03 5.60 18.11
C THR A 69 -5.18 4.99 19.24
N GLN A 70 -5.46 3.74 19.64
CA GLN A 70 -4.70 3.05 20.68
C GLN A 70 -3.23 2.80 20.29
N ARG A 71 -2.95 2.51 19.01
CA ARG A 71 -1.59 2.29 18.53
C ARG A 71 -0.78 3.58 18.39
N SER A 72 -1.41 4.66 17.92
CA SER A 72 -0.72 5.93 17.65
C SER A 72 -0.72 6.88 18.85
N ASN A 73 -1.64 6.69 19.79
CA ASN A 73 -1.94 7.63 20.89
C ASN A 73 -2.25 9.06 20.38
N GLN A 74 -2.78 9.17 19.17
CA GLN A 74 -3.13 10.41 18.48
C GLN A 74 -4.60 10.38 18.04
N SER A 75 -5.21 11.55 17.86
CA SER A 75 -6.53 11.66 17.26
C SER A 75 -6.48 11.28 15.78
N ILE A 76 -7.52 10.58 15.32
CA ILE A 76 -7.68 10.19 13.91
C ILE A 76 -8.02 11.42 13.09
N THR A 77 -7.24 11.70 12.04
CA THR A 77 -7.54 12.77 11.06
C THR A 77 -8.69 12.37 10.14
N LEU A 78 -9.24 13.31 9.39
CA LEU A 78 -10.27 13.01 8.39
C LEU A 78 -9.74 12.10 7.28
N ASP A 79 -8.48 12.27 6.89
CA ASP A 79 -7.81 11.40 5.91
C ASP A 79 -7.60 9.98 6.43
N ASP A 80 -7.22 9.85 7.72
CA ASP A 80 -7.11 8.54 8.35
C ASP A 80 -8.47 7.83 8.40
N ARG A 81 -9.50 8.57 8.79
CA ARG A 81 -10.86 8.04 8.81
C ARG A 81 -11.29 7.54 7.43
N GLN A 82 -11.03 8.30 6.36
CA GLN A 82 -11.36 7.87 5.00
C GLN A 82 -10.63 6.58 4.63
N ARG A 83 -9.34 6.47 4.93
CA ARG A 83 -8.57 5.23 4.72
C ARG A 83 -9.13 4.04 5.49
N LEU A 84 -9.51 4.27 6.76
CA LEU A 84 -10.09 3.22 7.61
C LEU A 84 -11.49 2.81 7.12
N MET A 85 -12.29 3.74 6.59
CA MET A 85 -13.57 3.46 5.94
C MET A 85 -13.39 2.59 4.69
N ASP A 86 -12.39 2.88 3.86
CA ASP A 86 -12.05 2.08 2.69
C ASP A 86 -11.53 0.69 3.10
N GLN A 87 -10.68 0.61 4.11
CA GLN A 87 -10.18 -0.64 4.66
C GLN A 87 -11.32 -1.51 5.22
N ALA A 88 -12.24 -0.91 5.99
CA ALA A 88 -13.43 -1.59 6.51
C ALA A 88 -14.30 -2.15 5.37
N PHE A 89 -14.48 -1.38 4.31
CA PHE A 89 -15.23 -1.81 3.14
C PHE A 89 -14.58 -3.02 2.45
N ASP A 90 -13.29 -2.95 2.16
CA ASP A 90 -12.56 -4.04 1.52
C ASP A 90 -12.51 -5.31 2.38
N GLN A 91 -12.41 -5.16 3.70
CA GLN A 91 -12.53 -6.26 4.64
C GLN A 91 -13.92 -6.93 4.53
N LEU A 92 -15.00 -6.15 4.61
CA LEU A 92 -16.37 -6.67 4.55
C LEU A 92 -16.70 -7.34 3.21
N VAL A 93 -16.21 -6.80 2.09
CA VAL A 93 -16.34 -7.44 0.78
C VAL A 93 -15.60 -8.78 0.77
N THR A 94 -14.37 -8.82 1.28
CA THR A 94 -13.57 -10.04 1.37
C THR A 94 -14.28 -11.08 2.25
N ASP A 95 -14.79 -10.68 3.41
CA ASP A 95 -15.52 -11.56 4.32
C ASP A 95 -16.81 -12.12 3.69
N ALA A 96 -17.53 -11.30 2.91
CA ALA A 96 -18.70 -11.77 2.17
C ALA A 96 -18.31 -12.83 1.12
N LEU A 97 -17.25 -12.59 0.35
CA LEU A 97 -16.73 -13.55 -0.63
C LEU A 97 -16.26 -14.85 0.02
N LEU A 98 -15.56 -14.78 1.16
CA LEU A 98 -15.12 -15.95 1.90
C LEU A 98 -16.32 -16.76 2.43
N ARG A 99 -17.36 -16.10 3.00
CA ARG A 99 -18.59 -16.79 3.43
C ARG A 99 -19.29 -17.49 2.28
N GLN A 100 -19.34 -16.87 1.09
CA GLN A 100 -19.91 -17.49 -0.11
C GLN A 100 -19.10 -18.72 -0.51
N GLU A 101 -17.76 -18.64 -0.44
CA GLU A 101 -16.88 -19.75 -0.76
C GLU A 101 -16.98 -20.89 0.25
N TYR A 102 -17.15 -20.60 1.55
CA TYR A 102 -17.42 -21.63 2.57
C TYR A 102 -18.70 -22.40 2.23
N ARG A 103 -19.77 -21.67 1.89
CA ARG A 103 -21.04 -22.32 1.47
C ARG A 103 -20.88 -23.17 0.22
N ARG A 104 -20.18 -22.64 -0.80
CA ARG A 104 -19.92 -23.33 -2.06
C ARG A 104 -19.14 -24.63 -1.89
N ARG A 105 -18.18 -24.65 -0.95
CA ARG A 105 -17.34 -25.81 -0.67
C ARG A 105 -17.86 -26.71 0.43
N GLY A 106 -18.97 -26.38 1.07
CA GLY A 106 -19.53 -27.14 2.20
C GLY A 106 -18.65 -27.09 3.45
N ILE A 107 -17.87 -26.00 3.64
CA ILE A 107 -17.02 -25.82 4.82
C ILE A 107 -17.90 -25.39 5.99
N THR A 108 -17.93 -26.22 7.03
CA THR A 108 -18.66 -25.98 8.29
C THR A 108 -17.68 -26.04 9.46
N VAL A 109 -18.09 -25.48 10.58
CA VAL A 109 -17.38 -25.58 11.86
C VAL A 109 -18.31 -26.19 12.91
N THR A 110 -17.78 -27.15 13.65
CA THR A 110 -18.50 -27.82 14.72
C THR A 110 -18.15 -27.21 16.09
N ASP A 111 -19.04 -27.37 17.07
CA ASP A 111 -18.78 -26.88 18.43
C ASP A 111 -17.57 -27.59 19.07
N GLU A 112 -17.32 -28.86 18.71
CA GLU A 112 -16.13 -29.58 19.15
C GLU A 112 -14.82 -28.95 18.61
N GLU A 113 -14.80 -28.56 17.35
CA GLU A 113 -13.64 -27.86 16.77
C GLU A 113 -13.39 -26.51 17.45
N ILE A 114 -14.45 -25.76 17.74
CA ILE A 114 -14.35 -24.50 18.49
C ILE A 114 -13.75 -24.74 19.87
N LEU A 115 -14.24 -25.75 20.57
CA LEU A 115 -13.78 -26.09 21.91
C LEU A 115 -12.30 -26.50 21.91
N GLN A 116 -11.88 -27.30 20.95
CA GLN A 116 -10.47 -27.71 20.77
C GLN A 116 -9.59 -26.52 20.44
N ALA A 117 -10.01 -25.67 19.48
CA ALA A 117 -9.27 -24.47 19.13
C ALA A 117 -9.14 -23.51 20.32
N ALA A 118 -10.22 -23.28 21.06
CA ALA A 118 -10.20 -22.43 22.24
C ALA A 118 -9.25 -22.95 23.35
N ARG A 119 -9.04 -24.26 23.44
CA ARG A 119 -8.13 -24.85 24.42
C ARG A 119 -6.67 -24.82 24.01
N PHE A 120 -6.37 -25.06 22.71
CA PHE A 120 -5.02 -25.37 22.26
C PHE A 120 -4.41 -24.33 21.32
N SER A 121 -5.21 -23.42 20.78
CA SER A 121 -4.78 -22.40 19.81
C SER A 121 -5.29 -21.02 20.20
N PRO A 122 -4.83 -20.45 21.32
CA PRO A 122 -5.33 -19.16 21.82
C PRO A 122 -5.11 -18.05 20.79
N PRO A 123 -6.04 -17.08 20.73
CA PRO A 123 -5.89 -15.91 19.85
C PRO A 123 -4.59 -15.16 20.15
N PRO A 124 -3.92 -14.57 19.12
CA PRO A 124 -2.66 -13.84 19.29
C PRO A 124 -2.71 -12.74 20.36
N ALA A 125 -3.85 -12.05 20.47
CA ALA A 125 -4.04 -11.00 21.48
C ALA A 125 -3.95 -11.54 22.92
N LEU A 126 -4.50 -12.74 23.17
CA LEU A 126 -4.37 -13.38 24.48
C LEU A 126 -2.97 -13.93 24.74
N MET A 127 -2.27 -14.39 23.71
CA MET A 127 -0.88 -14.83 23.85
C MET A 127 0.06 -13.68 24.25
N GLN A 128 -0.27 -12.46 23.86
CA GLN A 128 0.52 -11.26 24.16
C GLN A 128 0.13 -10.61 25.51
N SER A 129 -0.95 -11.09 26.16
CA SER A 129 -1.37 -10.54 27.46
C SER A 129 -0.34 -10.84 28.55
N PRO A 130 0.17 -9.84 29.27
CA PRO A 130 1.14 -10.04 30.36
C PRO A 130 0.62 -10.99 31.46
N ASP A 131 -0.69 -10.99 31.73
CA ASP A 131 -1.32 -11.83 32.75
C ASP A 131 -1.27 -13.33 32.41
N LEU A 132 -1.12 -13.65 31.11
CA LEU A 132 -1.04 -15.01 30.57
C LEU A 132 0.39 -15.43 30.22
N GLN A 133 1.38 -14.64 30.63
CA GLN A 133 2.81 -14.92 30.40
C GLN A 133 3.54 -15.26 31.69
N THR A 134 4.61 -16.07 31.56
CA THR A 134 5.62 -16.33 32.56
C THR A 134 6.99 -16.05 31.93
N ASP A 135 7.81 -15.20 32.54
CA ASP A 135 9.11 -14.77 32.01
C ASP A 135 9.05 -14.21 30.57
N GLY A 136 7.95 -13.49 30.24
CA GLY A 136 7.74 -12.89 28.91
C GLY A 136 7.31 -13.89 27.82
N GLN A 137 7.05 -15.14 28.18
CA GLN A 137 6.53 -16.16 27.26
C GLN A 137 5.13 -16.60 27.65
N PHE A 138 4.30 -16.89 26.67
CA PHE A 138 2.95 -17.39 26.89
C PHE A 138 2.95 -18.68 27.73
N ASP A 139 2.13 -18.70 28.79
CA ASP A 139 1.98 -19.81 29.72
C ASP A 139 0.64 -20.56 29.49
N PRO A 140 0.66 -21.72 28.83
CA PRO A 140 -0.56 -22.50 28.59
C PRO A 140 -1.32 -22.87 29.84
N ALA A 141 -0.64 -23.06 30.99
CA ALA A 141 -1.30 -23.42 32.23
C ALA A 141 -2.05 -22.23 32.85
N LYS A 142 -1.50 -21.00 32.75
CA LYS A 142 -2.23 -19.78 33.10
C LYS A 142 -3.45 -19.57 32.23
N TYR A 143 -3.31 -19.78 30.92
CA TYR A 143 -4.42 -19.67 29.97
C TYR A 143 -5.54 -20.67 30.27
N GLN A 144 -5.24 -21.94 30.53
CA GLN A 144 -6.24 -22.95 30.90
C GLN A 144 -6.97 -22.60 32.20
N ARG A 145 -6.24 -22.09 33.22
CA ARG A 145 -6.86 -21.59 34.47
C ARG A 145 -7.77 -20.39 34.21
N PHE A 146 -7.33 -19.47 33.35
CA PHE A 146 -8.11 -18.30 32.97
C PHE A 146 -9.41 -18.67 32.27
N LEU A 147 -9.40 -19.60 31.28
CA LEU A 147 -10.61 -20.09 30.61
C LEU A 147 -11.64 -20.70 31.58
N ASN A 148 -11.18 -21.37 32.63
CA ASN A 148 -12.03 -21.99 33.63
C ASN A 148 -12.46 -21.03 34.77
N SER A 149 -11.96 -19.79 34.78
CA SER A 149 -12.21 -18.83 35.83
C SER A 149 -13.63 -18.25 35.77
N PRO A 150 -14.24 -17.88 36.93
CA PRO A 150 -15.50 -17.15 36.95
C PRO A 150 -15.44 -15.83 36.13
N LEU A 151 -14.29 -15.18 36.10
CA LEU A 151 -14.05 -13.91 35.39
C LEU A 151 -14.28 -14.08 33.88
N ALA A 152 -13.72 -15.13 33.27
CA ALA A 152 -13.89 -15.41 31.84
C ALA A 152 -15.38 -15.63 31.47
N LYS A 153 -16.15 -16.23 32.38
CA LYS A 153 -17.58 -16.45 32.20
C LYS A 153 -18.39 -15.16 32.35
N GLN A 154 -18.11 -14.35 33.36
CA GLN A 154 -18.83 -13.11 33.64
C GLN A 154 -18.58 -12.00 32.60
N GLN A 155 -17.38 -11.92 32.05
CA GLN A 155 -17.01 -10.91 31.04
C GLN A 155 -17.42 -11.26 29.61
N GLY A 156 -18.14 -12.37 29.41
CA GLY A 156 -18.55 -12.79 28.06
C GLY A 156 -17.41 -13.24 27.15
N LEU A 157 -16.21 -13.46 27.71
CA LEU A 157 -15.02 -13.84 26.94
C LEU A 157 -15.23 -15.15 26.17
N LEU A 158 -15.88 -16.13 26.79
CA LEU A 158 -16.14 -17.41 26.14
C LEU A 158 -17.01 -17.24 24.89
N TYR A 159 -17.98 -16.34 24.93
CA TYR A 159 -18.77 -15.97 23.76
C TYR A 159 -17.95 -15.28 22.68
N GLN A 160 -17.06 -14.35 23.09
CA GLN A 160 -16.15 -13.69 22.14
C GLN A 160 -15.20 -14.70 21.48
N LEU A 161 -14.66 -15.64 22.24
CA LEU A 161 -13.82 -16.72 21.70
C LEU A 161 -14.60 -17.62 20.74
N GLU A 162 -15.83 -17.96 21.06
CA GLU A 162 -16.70 -18.73 20.17
C GLU A 162 -16.90 -17.99 18.84
N GLN A 163 -17.25 -16.70 18.85
CA GLN A 163 -17.44 -15.91 17.65
C GLN A 163 -16.12 -15.79 16.83
N TYR A 164 -15.00 -15.61 17.50
CA TYR A 164 -13.68 -15.59 16.87
C TYR A 164 -13.40 -16.90 16.13
N TYR A 165 -13.57 -18.05 16.77
CA TYR A 165 -13.29 -19.35 16.13
C TYR A 165 -14.35 -19.73 15.08
N ARG A 166 -15.60 -19.30 15.21
CA ARG A 166 -16.61 -19.46 14.14
C ARG A 166 -16.22 -18.73 12.85
N THR A 167 -15.37 -17.72 12.94
CA THR A 167 -14.85 -16.98 11.80
C THR A 167 -13.51 -17.54 11.31
N GLU A 168 -12.59 -17.84 12.23
CA GLU A 168 -11.23 -18.22 11.85
C GLU A 168 -11.11 -19.69 11.39
N ILE A 169 -11.82 -20.64 12.02
CA ILE A 169 -11.72 -22.05 11.61
C ILE A 169 -12.17 -22.29 10.16
N PRO A 170 -13.31 -21.74 9.67
CA PRO A 170 -13.68 -21.90 8.25
C PRO A 170 -12.64 -21.30 7.31
N LYS A 171 -12.03 -20.17 7.69
CA LYS A 171 -10.99 -19.49 6.93
C LYS A 171 -9.71 -20.34 6.84
N GLU A 172 -9.26 -20.92 7.97
CA GLU A 172 -8.14 -21.86 8.01
C GLU A 172 -8.42 -23.08 7.12
N LYS A 173 -9.57 -23.73 7.28
CA LYS A 173 -9.98 -24.86 6.45
C LYS A 173 -10.00 -24.55 4.96
N LEU A 174 -10.49 -23.36 4.58
CA LEU A 174 -10.49 -22.91 3.19
C LEU A 174 -9.06 -22.72 2.67
N PHE A 175 -8.22 -22.02 3.44
CA PHE A 175 -6.85 -21.78 3.01
C PHE A 175 -6.03 -23.06 2.97
N ASP A 176 -6.25 -24.00 3.90
CA ASP A 176 -5.63 -25.32 3.84
C ASP A 176 -6.01 -26.09 2.57
N GLN A 177 -7.29 -26.03 2.15
CA GLN A 177 -7.70 -26.59 0.87
C GLN A 177 -7.02 -25.88 -0.32
N VAL A 178 -6.89 -24.54 -0.27
CA VAL A 178 -6.28 -23.73 -1.34
C VAL A 178 -4.80 -24.04 -1.49
N ILE A 179 -4.10 -24.34 -0.39
CA ILE A 179 -2.66 -24.60 -0.38
C ILE A 179 -2.29 -26.08 -0.39
N THR A 180 -3.27 -26.99 -0.43
CA THR A 180 -3.02 -28.45 -0.37
C THR A 180 -2.10 -28.95 -1.48
N ASP A 181 -2.16 -28.36 -2.66
CA ASP A 181 -1.35 -28.70 -3.83
C ASP A 181 0.01 -27.96 -3.86
N VAL A 182 0.28 -27.11 -2.87
CA VAL A 182 1.54 -26.33 -2.84
C VAL A 182 2.66 -27.17 -2.29
N TYR A 183 3.55 -27.55 -3.17
CA TYR A 183 4.78 -28.24 -2.82
C TYR A 183 5.98 -27.70 -3.61
N ILE A 184 7.18 -28.00 -3.18
CA ILE A 184 8.41 -27.77 -3.93
C ILE A 184 9.28 -29.01 -3.86
N SER A 185 9.70 -29.53 -5.02
CA SER A 185 10.65 -30.62 -5.09
C SER A 185 12.06 -30.14 -4.73
N ASP A 186 12.93 -31.07 -4.32
CA ASP A 186 14.33 -30.76 -4.04
C ASP A 186 15.06 -30.24 -5.29
N GLU A 187 14.67 -30.74 -6.46
CA GLU A 187 15.19 -30.30 -7.76
C GLU A 187 14.78 -28.84 -8.06
N GLN A 188 13.52 -28.49 -7.85
CA GLN A 188 13.05 -27.11 -8.01
C GLN A 188 13.71 -26.16 -7.00
N LEU A 189 13.92 -26.63 -5.76
CA LEU A 189 14.59 -25.85 -4.73
C LEU A 189 16.06 -25.63 -5.09
N TRP A 190 16.75 -26.67 -5.63
CA TRP A 190 18.10 -26.57 -6.12
C TRP A 190 18.21 -25.57 -7.27
N ARG A 191 17.31 -25.61 -8.26
CA ARG A 191 17.28 -24.63 -9.36
C ARG A 191 17.11 -23.20 -8.85
N ARG A 192 16.21 -22.96 -7.90
CA ARG A 192 16.07 -21.63 -7.27
C ARG A 192 17.35 -21.19 -6.55
N PHE A 193 18.01 -22.12 -5.87
CA PHE A 193 19.29 -21.83 -5.24
C PHE A 193 20.37 -21.51 -6.28
N GLN A 194 20.42 -22.23 -7.38
CA GLN A 194 21.31 -21.92 -8.51
C GLN A 194 21.02 -20.54 -9.09
N ASP A 195 19.76 -20.17 -9.32
CA ASP A 195 19.38 -18.86 -9.84
C ASP A 195 19.88 -17.70 -8.97
N LEU A 196 19.97 -17.93 -7.66
CA LEU A 196 20.46 -16.94 -6.69
C LEU A 196 21.99 -16.97 -6.49
N LYS A 197 22.64 -18.09 -6.74
CA LYS A 197 24.06 -18.32 -6.34
C LYS A 197 25.00 -18.60 -7.50
N ASP A 198 24.53 -19.25 -8.58
CA ASP A 198 25.33 -19.31 -9.81
C ASP A 198 25.64 -17.87 -10.23
N SER A 199 26.89 -17.60 -10.58
CA SER A 199 27.24 -16.32 -11.16
C SER A 199 28.05 -16.51 -12.44
N ALA A 200 27.86 -15.55 -13.35
CA ALA A 200 28.56 -15.50 -14.63
C ALA A 200 29.19 -14.12 -14.84
N GLN A 201 30.25 -14.09 -15.60
CA GLN A 201 30.85 -12.87 -16.15
C GLN A 201 30.88 -13.03 -17.66
N VAL A 202 30.36 -12.02 -18.37
CA VAL A 202 30.33 -12.03 -19.84
C VAL A 202 30.99 -10.78 -20.39
N SER A 203 31.61 -10.92 -21.56
CA SER A 203 32.00 -9.82 -22.42
C SER A 203 31.05 -9.75 -23.61
N PHE A 204 30.55 -8.58 -23.94
CA PHE A 204 29.55 -8.41 -24.99
C PHE A 204 29.72 -7.13 -25.78
N VAL A 205 29.08 -7.11 -26.95
CA VAL A 205 28.86 -5.92 -27.77
C VAL A 205 27.36 -5.71 -27.95
N ALA A 206 26.90 -4.48 -27.75
CA ALA A 206 25.52 -4.06 -28.00
C ALA A 206 25.41 -3.30 -29.32
N PHE A 207 24.42 -3.66 -30.12
CA PHE A 207 24.04 -2.97 -31.35
C PHE A 207 22.82 -2.10 -31.06
N ASP A 208 23.05 -0.80 -31.00
CA ASP A 208 22.02 0.21 -30.72
C ASP A 208 21.18 0.50 -31.98
N PRO A 209 19.84 0.43 -31.90
CA PRO A 209 18.92 0.80 -32.99
C PRO A 209 19.12 2.24 -33.51
N ALA A 210 19.68 3.14 -32.70
CA ALA A 210 20.01 4.50 -33.15
C ALA A 210 20.98 4.53 -34.36
N ARG A 211 21.73 3.46 -34.61
CA ARG A 211 22.61 3.31 -35.79
C ARG A 211 21.84 3.15 -37.08
N ILE A 212 20.56 2.76 -37.04
CA ILE A 212 19.69 2.63 -38.21
C ILE A 212 18.92 3.94 -38.38
N SER A 213 19.04 4.57 -39.54
CA SER A 213 18.26 5.77 -39.86
C SER A 213 16.77 5.48 -39.85
N ASP A 214 15.95 6.44 -39.39
CA ASP A 214 14.49 6.34 -39.45
C ASP A 214 13.97 6.15 -40.89
N SER A 215 14.69 6.68 -41.88
CA SER A 215 14.36 6.52 -43.28
C SER A 215 14.61 5.13 -43.87
N ALA A 216 15.44 4.31 -43.16
CA ALA A 216 15.76 2.95 -43.61
C ALA A 216 14.65 1.93 -43.30
N VAL A 217 13.73 2.27 -42.42
CA VAL A 217 12.62 1.41 -41.99
C VAL A 217 11.32 2.22 -42.04
N ARG A 218 10.24 1.57 -42.46
CA ARG A 218 8.93 2.21 -42.54
C ARG A 218 7.90 1.41 -41.73
N VAL A 219 7.03 2.14 -41.04
CA VAL A 219 5.88 1.58 -40.35
C VAL A 219 4.61 2.10 -41.03
N SER A 220 3.81 1.20 -41.58
CA SER A 220 2.53 1.54 -42.22
C SER A 220 1.42 1.77 -41.20
N ASP A 221 0.37 2.45 -41.60
CA ASP A 221 -0.82 2.64 -40.78
C ASP A 221 -1.56 1.32 -40.51
N ASP A 222 -1.49 0.39 -41.47
CA ASP A 222 -2.07 -0.94 -41.29
C ASP A 222 -1.37 -1.76 -40.22
N GLU A 223 -0.03 -1.67 -40.10
CA GLU A 223 0.73 -2.31 -39.04
C GLU A 223 0.39 -1.71 -37.69
N VAL A 224 0.25 -0.38 -37.62
CA VAL A 224 -0.16 0.32 -36.38
C VAL A 224 -1.55 -0.15 -35.93
N ARG A 225 -2.49 -0.24 -36.87
CA ARG A 225 -3.85 -0.72 -36.61
C ARG A 225 -3.85 -2.18 -36.16
N ALA A 226 -3.15 -3.06 -36.86
CA ALA A 226 -3.05 -4.47 -36.53
C ALA A 226 -2.45 -4.68 -35.14
N TYR A 227 -1.42 -3.91 -34.79
CA TYR A 227 -0.82 -3.95 -33.45
C TYR A 227 -1.82 -3.50 -32.37
N TYR A 228 -2.51 -2.38 -32.58
CA TYR A 228 -3.51 -1.89 -31.65
C TYR A 228 -4.64 -2.91 -31.43
N ASP A 229 -5.19 -3.49 -32.50
CA ASP A 229 -6.32 -4.41 -32.42
C ASP A 229 -5.97 -5.71 -31.67
N THR A 230 -4.73 -6.19 -31.82
CA THR A 230 -4.25 -7.39 -31.12
C THR A 230 -3.80 -7.13 -29.68
N HIS A 231 -3.50 -5.86 -29.33
CA HIS A 231 -2.93 -5.51 -28.03
C HIS A 231 -3.76 -4.46 -27.25
N LYS A 232 -5.07 -4.39 -27.46
CA LYS A 232 -5.96 -3.37 -26.86
C LYS A 232 -5.77 -3.20 -25.35
N LYS A 233 -5.51 -4.29 -24.62
CA LYS A 233 -5.26 -4.27 -23.16
C LYS A 233 -4.02 -3.44 -22.77
N LEU A 234 -3.00 -3.33 -23.63
CA LEU A 234 -1.82 -2.51 -23.36
C LEU A 234 -2.12 -1.01 -23.41
N PHE A 235 -3.26 -0.62 -24.00
CA PHE A 235 -3.70 0.76 -24.14
C PHE A 235 -4.77 1.14 -23.13
N GLU A 236 -5.03 0.28 -22.13
CA GLU A 236 -5.82 0.64 -20.97
C GLU A 236 -5.01 1.60 -20.10
N ARG A 237 -5.62 2.73 -19.74
CA ARG A 237 -5.03 3.76 -18.90
C ARG A 237 -5.97 4.07 -17.74
N SER A 238 -5.39 4.24 -16.57
CA SER A 238 -6.12 4.82 -15.44
C SER A 238 -6.52 6.25 -15.76
N GLY A 239 -7.62 6.70 -15.18
CA GLY A 239 -8.03 8.09 -15.25
C GLY A 239 -6.95 9.01 -14.71
N THR A 240 -6.91 10.25 -15.20
CA THR A 240 -6.02 11.29 -14.69
C THR A 240 -6.80 12.56 -14.38
N ALA A 241 -6.53 13.16 -13.23
CA ALA A 241 -7.10 14.44 -12.82
C ALA A 241 -5.97 15.46 -12.61
N LYS A 242 -6.08 16.64 -13.23
CA LYS A 242 -5.23 17.78 -12.89
C LYS A 242 -5.92 18.57 -11.80
N VAL A 243 -5.17 18.88 -10.75
CA VAL A 243 -5.69 19.58 -9.58
C VAL A 243 -4.79 20.77 -9.20
N SER A 244 -5.43 21.83 -8.71
CA SER A 244 -4.79 22.96 -8.05
C SER A 244 -5.05 22.86 -6.55
N ILE A 245 -4.02 22.99 -5.72
CA ILE A 245 -4.10 22.72 -4.27
C ILE A 245 -3.57 23.91 -3.50
N LEU A 246 -4.29 24.31 -2.46
CA LEU A 246 -3.82 25.21 -1.41
C LEU A 246 -3.50 24.42 -0.16
N THR A 247 -2.39 24.75 0.50
CA THR A 247 -1.94 24.05 1.72
C THR A 247 -1.73 25.03 2.86
N ILE A 248 -2.17 24.66 4.06
CA ILE A 248 -1.86 25.36 5.30
C ILE A 248 -1.13 24.36 6.19
N PRO A 249 0.22 24.38 6.19
CA PRO A 249 1.01 23.39 6.93
C PRO A 249 0.90 23.61 8.44
N ARG A 250 0.93 22.53 9.21
CA ARG A 250 1.13 22.53 10.66
C ARG A 250 2.62 22.74 10.99
N ALA A 251 3.18 23.81 10.44
CA ALA A 251 4.59 24.12 10.65
C ALA A 251 4.90 24.45 12.10
N VAL A 252 5.91 23.79 12.64
CA VAL A 252 6.46 24.09 13.98
C VAL A 252 7.38 25.31 13.90
N THR A 253 7.35 26.15 14.95
CA THR A 253 8.21 27.33 15.03
C THR A 253 9.50 27.02 15.80
N SER A 254 10.48 27.91 15.69
CA SER A 254 11.70 27.83 16.52
C SER A 254 11.39 27.91 18.03
N ALA A 255 10.31 28.61 18.41
CA ALA A 255 9.85 28.68 19.79
C ALA A 255 9.28 27.34 20.27
N ASP A 256 8.50 26.63 19.42
CA ASP A 256 7.99 25.29 19.72
C ASP A 256 9.16 24.30 19.91
N SER A 257 10.14 24.35 19.02
CA SER A 257 11.36 23.54 19.14
C SER A 257 12.14 23.85 20.41
N ALA A 258 12.30 25.12 20.77
CA ALA A 258 12.96 25.55 22.00
C ALA A 258 12.22 25.08 23.26
N ALA A 259 10.89 25.13 23.26
CA ALA A 259 10.06 24.65 24.37
C ALA A 259 10.22 23.15 24.59
N VAL A 260 10.19 22.34 23.51
CA VAL A 260 10.41 20.89 23.60
C VAL A 260 11.84 20.56 24.06
N ARG A 261 12.85 21.30 23.57
CA ARG A 261 14.23 21.16 24.04
C ARG A 261 14.35 21.47 25.54
N ALA A 262 13.68 22.54 26.01
CA ALA A 262 13.64 22.87 27.44
C ALA A 262 13.00 21.75 28.27
N ARG A 263 11.89 21.17 27.79
CA ARG A 263 11.26 19.98 28.40
C ARG A 263 12.22 18.80 28.45
N ALA A 264 12.92 18.50 27.35
CA ALA A 264 13.91 17.43 27.31
C ALA A 264 15.02 17.64 28.34
N ASN A 265 15.52 18.88 28.50
CA ASN A 265 16.49 19.21 29.52
C ASN A 265 15.94 19.00 30.97
N SER A 266 14.67 19.38 31.20
CA SER A 266 14.00 19.15 32.48
C SER A 266 13.90 17.65 32.83
N LEU A 267 13.46 16.82 31.86
CA LEU A 267 13.39 15.37 32.01
C LEU A 267 14.77 14.78 32.30
N ARG A 268 15.79 15.23 31.54
CA ARG A 268 17.17 14.81 31.77
C ARG A 268 17.61 15.14 33.20
N SER A 269 17.30 16.33 33.71
CA SER A 269 17.64 16.73 35.10
C SER A 269 16.91 15.87 36.12
N ARG A 270 15.65 15.49 35.92
CA ARG A 270 14.90 14.57 36.77
C ARG A 270 15.58 13.20 36.84
N ILE A 271 15.98 12.66 35.67
CA ILE A 271 16.67 11.37 35.62
C ILE A 271 18.05 11.43 36.33
N LEU A 272 18.81 12.49 36.09
CA LEU A 272 20.10 12.70 36.77
C LEU A 272 19.93 12.92 38.28
N GLY A 273 18.76 13.39 38.71
CA GLY A 273 18.36 13.54 40.12
C GLY A 273 17.89 12.24 40.78
N GLY A 274 17.88 11.11 40.04
CA GLY A 274 17.59 9.77 40.59
C GLY A 274 16.26 9.16 40.19
N GLU A 275 15.47 9.84 39.32
CA GLU A 275 14.28 9.22 38.74
C GLU A 275 14.70 8.16 37.69
N LYS A 276 14.03 7.01 37.67
CA LYS A 276 14.39 5.93 36.74
C LYS A 276 14.09 6.32 35.28
N PHE A 277 15.07 6.11 34.43
CA PHE A 277 14.92 6.40 32.98
C PHE A 277 13.71 5.72 32.37
N GLU A 278 13.49 4.46 32.72
CA GLU A 278 12.39 3.62 32.23
C GLU A 278 11.02 4.16 32.65
N ASP A 279 10.89 4.71 33.85
CA ASP A 279 9.61 5.27 34.32
C ASP A 279 9.30 6.59 33.58
N VAL A 280 10.32 7.43 33.39
CA VAL A 280 10.20 8.66 32.59
C VAL A 280 9.88 8.32 31.12
N ALA A 281 10.52 7.29 30.55
CA ALA A 281 10.23 6.85 29.19
C ALA A 281 8.79 6.39 29.03
N ARG A 282 8.25 5.59 29.94
CA ARG A 282 6.85 5.16 29.91
C ARG A 282 5.86 6.32 30.01
N ALA A 283 6.19 7.34 30.79
CA ALA A 283 5.29 8.47 31.02
C ALA A 283 5.37 9.56 29.93
N GLU A 284 6.55 9.79 29.36
CA GLU A 284 6.85 11.00 28.60
C GLU A 284 7.26 10.75 27.14
N SER A 285 7.65 9.50 26.79
CA SER A 285 8.11 9.22 25.43
C SER A 285 6.97 9.16 24.44
N ALA A 286 7.11 9.89 23.34
CA ALA A 286 6.19 9.85 22.19
C ALA A 286 6.42 8.63 21.27
N ASP A 287 7.45 7.81 21.52
CA ASP A 287 7.64 6.52 20.86
C ASP A 287 6.93 5.43 21.66
N SER A 288 5.65 5.22 21.37
CA SER A 288 4.82 4.21 22.06
C SER A 288 5.35 2.79 21.93
N GLY A 289 6.09 2.47 20.85
CA GLY A 289 6.66 1.15 20.62
C GLY A 289 7.72 0.75 21.65
N SER A 290 8.59 1.71 22.03
CA SER A 290 9.62 1.47 23.05
C SER A 290 9.21 1.95 24.44
N ALA A 291 8.33 2.94 24.56
CA ALA A 291 7.91 3.53 25.84
C ALA A 291 7.37 2.48 26.82
N VAL A 292 6.51 1.56 26.35
CA VAL A 292 5.95 0.47 27.18
C VAL A 292 7.02 -0.40 27.81
N ASN A 293 8.17 -0.54 27.15
CA ASN A 293 9.35 -1.25 27.62
C ASN A 293 10.41 -0.31 28.26
N GLY A 294 9.99 0.88 28.73
CA GLY A 294 10.90 1.84 29.36
C GLY A 294 11.86 2.52 28.39
N GLY A 295 11.53 2.55 27.09
CA GLY A 295 12.34 3.16 26.05
C GLY A 295 13.40 2.23 25.42
N ASP A 296 13.35 0.93 25.68
CA ASP A 296 14.32 -0.06 25.19
C ASP A 296 14.19 -0.24 23.66
N LEU A 297 15.26 0.03 22.92
CA LEU A 297 15.40 -0.21 21.47
C LEU A 297 16.20 -1.49 21.17
N GLY A 298 16.63 -2.22 22.21
CA GLY A 298 17.41 -3.42 22.07
C GLY A 298 18.84 -3.19 21.60
N LYS A 299 19.45 -4.25 21.04
CA LYS A 299 20.82 -4.22 20.51
C LYS A 299 20.81 -3.85 19.03
N SER A 300 21.60 -2.84 18.68
CA SER A 300 21.69 -2.33 17.30
C SER A 300 23.13 -2.07 16.89
N ALA A 301 23.46 -2.42 15.65
CA ALA A 301 24.74 -2.08 15.04
C ALA A 301 24.75 -0.61 14.57
N ARG A 302 25.94 -0.04 14.38
CA ARG A 302 26.13 1.31 13.84
C ARG A 302 25.43 1.45 12.46
N GLY A 303 24.78 2.61 12.24
CA GLY A 303 24.08 2.94 11.01
C GLY A 303 22.64 2.39 10.91
N ARG A 304 22.10 1.86 11.99
CA ARG A 304 20.69 1.39 12.06
C ARG A 304 19.72 2.48 12.47
N PHE A 305 20.21 3.52 13.15
CA PHE A 305 19.43 4.68 13.55
C PHE A 305 19.64 5.85 12.58
N VAL A 306 18.81 6.88 12.69
CA VAL A 306 19.04 8.14 11.96
C VAL A 306 20.38 8.75 12.35
N PRO A 307 21.07 9.45 11.43
CA PRO A 307 22.48 9.86 11.62
C PRO A 307 22.74 10.60 12.93
N GLU A 308 21.87 11.52 13.32
CA GLU A 308 22.04 12.34 14.52
C GLU A 308 21.94 11.52 15.79
N PHE A 309 21.00 10.58 15.82
CA PHE A 309 20.81 9.64 16.93
C PHE A 309 21.99 8.67 17.01
N ASP A 310 22.35 8.06 15.87
CA ASP A 310 23.45 7.09 15.79
C ASP A 310 24.77 7.70 16.26
N GLN A 311 25.10 8.90 15.75
CA GLN A 311 26.30 9.62 16.15
C GLN A 311 26.32 9.89 17.67
N ALA A 312 25.21 10.38 18.23
CA ALA A 312 25.11 10.68 19.65
C ALA A 312 25.21 9.42 20.51
N ALA A 313 24.45 8.37 20.15
CA ALA A 313 24.42 7.11 20.90
C ALA A 313 25.80 6.45 20.97
N PHE A 314 26.52 6.40 19.83
CA PHE A 314 27.86 5.81 19.78
C PHE A 314 28.96 6.66 20.45
N ALA A 315 28.71 7.95 20.69
CA ALA A 315 29.62 8.82 21.44
C ALA A 315 29.50 8.67 22.95
N LEU A 316 28.36 8.20 23.46
CA LEU A 316 28.09 8.05 24.91
C LEU A 316 28.91 6.92 25.52
N LYS A 317 29.22 7.08 26.82
CA LYS A 317 29.69 6.02 27.71
C LYS A 317 28.51 5.19 28.21
N VAL A 318 28.78 3.95 28.59
CA VAL A 318 27.77 3.08 29.22
C VAL A 318 27.24 3.73 30.49
N GLY A 319 25.92 3.81 30.62
CA GLY A 319 25.20 4.48 31.73
C GLY A 319 25.04 5.99 31.58
N GLU A 320 25.66 6.60 30.56
CA GLU A 320 25.56 8.04 30.33
C GLU A 320 24.25 8.41 29.61
N ILE A 321 23.65 9.56 29.98
CA ILE A 321 22.44 10.10 29.37
C ILE A 321 22.83 11.30 28.52
N SER A 322 22.43 11.26 27.23
CA SER A 322 22.74 12.32 26.28
C SER A 322 22.20 13.69 26.68
N GLN A 323 22.76 14.74 26.11
CA GLN A 323 22.03 15.99 25.92
C GLN A 323 20.85 15.73 24.95
N PRO A 324 19.82 16.62 24.94
CA PRO A 324 18.75 16.49 23.94
C PRO A 324 19.31 16.49 22.50
N VAL A 325 19.12 15.37 21.78
CA VAL A 325 19.58 15.15 20.41
C VAL A 325 18.42 15.41 19.47
N LEU A 326 18.56 16.38 18.58
CA LEU A 326 17.54 16.68 17.56
C LEU A 326 17.67 15.72 16.37
N SER A 327 16.57 15.14 15.95
CA SER A 327 16.42 14.33 14.73
C SER A 327 15.18 14.75 13.96
N PRO A 328 14.92 14.19 12.78
CA PRO A 328 13.66 14.41 12.06
C PRO A 328 12.39 14.04 12.85
N PHE A 329 12.49 13.19 13.87
CA PHE A 329 11.38 12.75 14.72
C PHE A 329 11.10 13.66 15.95
N GLY A 330 12.07 14.49 16.32
CA GLY A 330 12.01 15.32 17.52
C GLY A 330 13.30 15.28 18.34
N TYR A 331 13.20 15.65 19.62
CA TYR A 331 14.31 15.57 20.56
C TYR A 331 14.35 14.21 21.25
N HIS A 332 15.53 13.61 21.31
CA HIS A 332 15.79 12.34 21.99
C HIS A 332 16.66 12.57 23.23
N LEU A 333 16.32 11.88 24.32
CA LEU A 333 17.26 11.57 25.38
C LEU A 333 17.67 10.11 25.22
N ILE A 334 18.97 9.85 25.21
CA ILE A 334 19.53 8.53 24.88
C ILE A 334 20.38 8.06 26.06
N ARG A 335 20.21 6.79 26.46
CA ARG A 335 21.08 6.11 27.42
C ARG A 335 21.63 4.84 26.79
N VAL A 336 22.94 4.63 26.92
CA VAL A 336 23.60 3.40 26.43
C VAL A 336 23.77 2.45 27.60
N ASP A 337 23.19 1.26 27.53
CA ASP A 337 23.27 0.25 28.60
C ASP A 337 24.47 -0.70 28.44
N SER A 338 24.83 -0.98 27.19
CA SER A 338 26.02 -1.78 26.88
C SER A 338 26.62 -1.39 25.53
N LYS A 339 27.93 -1.57 25.36
CA LYS A 339 28.68 -1.29 24.13
C LYS A 339 29.73 -2.36 23.90
N LYS A 340 29.67 -3.03 22.74
CA LYS A 340 30.65 -4.05 22.34
C LYS A 340 30.99 -3.89 20.86
N GLY A 341 32.17 -3.30 20.57
CA GLY A 341 32.56 -2.95 19.21
C GLY A 341 31.56 -1.97 18.58
N ASP A 342 31.05 -2.30 17.40
CA ASP A 342 30.05 -1.51 16.65
C ASP A 342 28.59 -1.88 17.00
N THR A 343 28.35 -2.51 18.15
CA THR A 343 27.00 -2.84 18.64
C THR A 343 26.76 -2.19 19.99
N ILE A 344 25.61 -1.54 20.15
CA ILE A 344 25.15 -0.90 21.38
C ILE A 344 23.76 -1.42 21.75
N SER A 345 23.46 -1.45 23.07
CA SER A 345 22.10 -1.57 23.60
C SER A 345 21.71 -0.21 24.16
N VAL A 346 20.56 0.30 23.75
CA VAL A 346 20.16 1.67 24.06
C VAL A 346 18.71 1.76 24.52
N HIS A 347 18.47 2.69 25.42
CA HIS A 347 17.14 3.20 25.74
C HIS A 347 17.01 4.64 25.25
N HIS A 348 15.80 5.04 24.85
CA HIS A 348 15.55 6.43 24.48
C HIS A 348 14.20 6.95 24.98
N ILE A 349 14.11 8.28 25.05
CA ILE A 349 12.88 9.04 25.27
C ILE A 349 12.75 9.99 24.10
N LEU A 350 11.68 9.86 23.31
CA LEU A 350 11.37 10.74 22.20
C LEU A 350 10.38 11.82 22.61
N LEU A 351 10.70 13.07 22.34
CA LEU A 351 9.80 14.22 22.51
C LEU A 351 9.56 14.85 21.14
N ARG A 352 8.38 14.63 20.56
CA ARG A 352 8.00 15.21 19.28
C ARG A 352 7.86 16.73 19.38
N ILE A 353 8.28 17.44 18.32
CA ILE A 353 8.07 18.88 18.24
C ILE A 353 6.69 19.07 17.58
N GLN A 354 5.76 19.63 18.33
CA GLN A 354 4.41 19.94 17.87
C GLN A 354 4.16 21.44 18.01
N GLN A 355 3.19 21.96 17.28
CA GLN A 355 2.77 23.35 17.44
C GLN A 355 2.28 23.58 18.89
N SER A 356 2.66 24.71 19.47
CA SER A 356 2.02 25.20 20.70
C SER A 356 0.56 25.58 20.42
N ASP A 357 -0.28 25.56 21.47
CA ASP A 357 -1.71 25.87 21.37
C ASP A 357 -1.99 27.19 20.64
N SER A 358 -1.16 28.21 20.88
CA SER A 358 -1.30 29.52 20.23
C SER A 358 -0.95 29.48 18.73
N VAL A 359 -0.02 28.63 18.32
CA VAL A 359 0.36 28.43 16.89
C VAL A 359 -0.70 27.57 16.22
N ALA A 360 -1.13 26.49 16.86
CA ALA A 360 -2.21 25.63 16.39
C ALA A 360 -3.50 26.43 16.14
N THR A 361 -3.94 27.23 17.12
CA THR A 361 -5.11 28.12 16.99
C THR A 361 -5.01 29.07 15.80
N ARG A 362 -3.80 29.59 15.49
CA ARG A 362 -3.63 30.45 14.30
C ARG A 362 -3.69 29.65 13.00
N THR A 363 -3.14 28.45 12.99
CA THR A 363 -3.22 27.54 11.85
C THR A 363 -4.68 27.18 11.56
N ASP A 364 -5.45 26.81 12.59
CA ASP A 364 -6.87 26.48 12.50
C ASP A 364 -7.71 27.65 11.99
N ARG A 365 -7.49 28.87 12.51
CA ARG A 365 -8.18 30.08 12.01
C ARG A 365 -7.90 30.37 10.54
N ARG A 366 -6.66 30.10 10.06
CA ARG A 366 -6.35 30.23 8.63
C ARG A 366 -7.07 29.16 7.82
N ALA A 367 -7.15 27.93 8.33
CA ALA A 367 -7.88 26.83 7.74
C ALA A 367 -9.39 27.12 7.64
N ASP A 368 -9.99 27.67 8.72
CA ASP A 368 -11.38 28.13 8.74
C ASP A 368 -11.61 29.23 7.68
N SER A 369 -10.66 30.17 7.56
CA SER A 369 -10.75 31.23 6.55
C SER A 369 -10.68 30.66 5.13
N LEU A 370 -9.77 29.72 4.87
CA LEU A 370 -9.68 29.02 3.59
C LEU A 370 -10.97 28.26 3.26
N SER A 371 -11.49 27.53 4.24
CA SER A 371 -12.76 26.79 4.11
C SER A 371 -13.91 27.72 3.75
N ARG A 372 -14.08 28.84 4.48
CA ARG A 372 -15.14 29.80 4.25
C ARG A 372 -15.11 30.49 2.88
N ILE A 373 -13.91 30.73 2.33
CA ILE A 373 -13.76 31.41 1.03
C ILE A 373 -13.98 30.44 -0.13
N ALA A 374 -13.44 29.21 -0.05
CA ALA A 374 -13.27 28.39 -1.22
C ALA A 374 -13.75 26.92 -1.08
N ALA A 375 -14.02 26.40 0.12
CA ALA A 375 -14.42 24.99 0.24
C ALA A 375 -15.79 24.71 -0.36
N SER A 376 -15.93 23.53 -0.97
CA SER A 376 -17.18 23.03 -1.58
C SER A 376 -17.84 24.02 -2.55
N SER A 377 -17.04 24.78 -3.30
CA SER A 377 -17.49 25.79 -4.26
C SER A 377 -17.46 25.23 -5.69
N ASP A 378 -18.49 25.57 -6.47
CA ASP A 378 -18.56 25.32 -7.91
C ASP A 378 -17.97 26.47 -8.75
N GLN A 379 -17.47 27.52 -8.08
CA GLN A 379 -16.87 28.69 -8.72
C GLN A 379 -15.33 28.55 -8.76
N PRO A 380 -14.72 28.32 -9.94
CA PRO A 380 -13.27 28.09 -10.05
C PRO A 380 -12.41 29.22 -9.48
N ALA A 381 -12.89 30.46 -9.57
CA ALA A 381 -12.18 31.63 -9.09
C ALA A 381 -12.02 31.71 -7.57
N LYS A 382 -12.82 30.97 -6.79
CA LYS A 382 -12.76 30.98 -5.33
C LYS A 382 -11.44 30.48 -4.77
N LEU A 383 -10.85 29.45 -5.38
CA LEU A 383 -9.53 28.98 -4.98
C LEU A 383 -8.45 30.06 -5.22
N ASP A 384 -8.51 30.74 -6.37
CA ASP A 384 -7.55 31.80 -6.71
C ASP A 384 -7.76 33.05 -5.81
N GLU A 385 -9.00 33.33 -5.40
CA GLU A 385 -9.33 34.38 -4.42
C GLU A 385 -8.73 34.06 -3.05
N ALA A 386 -8.95 32.83 -2.54
CA ALA A 386 -8.39 32.36 -1.28
C ALA A 386 -6.85 32.36 -1.29
N ALA A 387 -6.24 31.93 -2.40
CA ALA A 387 -4.78 31.95 -2.58
C ALA A 387 -4.20 33.37 -2.42
N ARG A 388 -4.86 34.35 -3.02
CA ARG A 388 -4.44 35.76 -2.95
C ARG A 388 -4.68 36.38 -1.58
N GLU A 389 -5.88 36.17 -1.00
CA GLU A 389 -6.26 36.73 0.28
C GLU A 389 -5.44 36.21 1.44
N LEU A 390 -5.15 34.88 1.43
CA LEU A 390 -4.40 34.22 2.49
C LEU A 390 -2.89 34.13 2.20
N HIS A 391 -2.43 34.65 1.05
CA HIS A 391 -1.04 34.59 0.60
C HIS A 391 -0.50 33.15 0.57
N ILE A 392 -1.27 32.22 0.00
CA ILE A 392 -0.92 30.82 -0.13
C ILE A 392 -0.59 30.51 -1.60
N PRO A 393 0.55 29.90 -1.89
CA PRO A 393 0.89 29.52 -3.26
C PRO A 393 -0.01 28.37 -3.75
N ILE A 394 -0.42 28.43 -5.01
CA ILE A 394 -1.17 27.35 -5.65
C ILE A 394 -0.19 26.29 -6.13
N LEU A 395 -0.31 25.09 -5.61
CA LEU A 395 0.41 23.91 -6.08
C LEU A 395 -0.42 23.22 -7.15
N ARG A 396 0.23 22.80 -8.25
CA ARG A 396 -0.44 22.03 -9.32
C ARG A 396 0.10 20.63 -9.35
N ALA A 397 -0.80 19.64 -9.43
CA ALA A 397 -0.46 18.24 -9.46
C ALA A 397 -1.35 17.46 -10.44
N THR A 398 -0.87 16.28 -10.82
CA THR A 398 -1.66 15.29 -11.57
C THR A 398 -1.88 14.08 -10.68
N VAL A 399 -3.14 13.71 -10.51
CA VAL A 399 -3.55 12.51 -9.77
C VAL A 399 -3.90 11.42 -10.77
N ILE A 400 -3.43 10.21 -10.51
CA ILE A 400 -3.80 9.01 -11.28
C ILE A 400 -4.87 8.26 -10.49
N GLU A 401 -5.93 7.85 -11.15
CA GLU A 401 -7.01 7.07 -10.55
C GLU A 401 -6.49 5.81 -9.86
N GLY A 402 -6.91 5.61 -8.61
CA GLY A 402 -6.43 4.52 -7.76
C GLY A 402 -5.10 4.78 -7.05
N ASN A 403 -4.40 5.87 -7.36
CA ASN A 403 -3.17 6.25 -6.68
C ASN A 403 -3.41 7.42 -5.72
N ALA A 404 -2.73 7.37 -4.59
CA ALA A 404 -2.72 8.50 -3.68
C ALA A 404 -1.82 9.63 -4.20
N LEU A 405 -2.23 10.87 -3.94
CA LEU A 405 -1.47 12.04 -4.31
C LEU A 405 -0.33 12.28 -3.30
N THR A 406 0.87 12.52 -3.82
CA THR A 406 2.01 13.02 -3.04
C THR A 406 2.49 14.32 -3.66
N VAL A 407 2.54 15.40 -2.87
CA VAL A 407 3.01 16.72 -3.28
C VAL A 407 4.10 17.19 -2.33
N ASN A 408 5.28 17.50 -2.86
CA ASN A 408 6.45 17.94 -2.06
C ASN A 408 6.83 16.97 -0.91
N GLY A 409 6.63 15.66 -1.13
CA GLY A 409 6.87 14.64 -0.11
C GLY A 409 5.73 14.45 0.88
N GLN A 410 4.66 15.23 0.80
CA GLN A 410 3.47 15.12 1.65
C GLN A 410 2.42 14.23 0.97
N PHE A 411 1.84 13.35 1.73
CA PHE A 411 0.85 12.37 1.28
C PHE A 411 -0.56 12.91 1.52
N ILE A 412 -1.33 13.11 0.45
CA ILE A 412 -2.68 13.66 0.50
C ILE A 412 -3.67 12.66 -0.11
N PRO A 413 -4.10 11.64 0.64
CA PRO A 413 -4.89 10.52 0.11
C PRO A 413 -6.29 10.93 -0.36
N SER A 414 -6.91 11.95 0.25
CA SER A 414 -8.31 12.31 0.00
C SER A 414 -8.55 13.00 -1.34
N VAL A 415 -7.55 13.67 -1.90
CA VAL A 415 -7.70 14.41 -3.18
C VAL A 415 -7.99 13.48 -4.35
N GLY A 416 -7.35 12.29 -4.39
CA GLY A 416 -7.58 11.30 -5.45
C GLY A 416 -9.03 10.81 -5.49
N PRO A 417 -9.52 10.17 -4.43
CA PRO A 417 -10.92 9.74 -4.34
C PRO A 417 -11.91 10.85 -4.64
N TRP A 418 -11.71 12.05 -4.08
CA TRP A 418 -12.58 13.18 -4.35
C TRP A 418 -12.63 13.55 -5.85
N ALA A 419 -11.46 13.63 -6.52
CA ALA A 419 -11.39 14.05 -7.92
C ALA A 419 -12.09 13.05 -8.86
N PHE A 420 -12.02 11.73 -8.58
CA PHE A 420 -12.63 10.69 -9.43
C PHE A 420 -14.03 10.28 -8.99
N GLN A 421 -14.46 10.68 -7.82
CA GLN A 421 -15.73 10.25 -7.25
C GLN A 421 -16.91 11.21 -7.49
N GLY A 422 -16.84 12.08 -8.48
CA GLY A 422 -17.97 12.92 -8.92
C GLY A 422 -17.73 14.42 -8.87
N ALA A 423 -16.52 14.85 -8.50
CA ALA A 423 -16.11 16.24 -8.63
C ALA A 423 -16.17 16.68 -10.11
N ARG A 424 -16.51 17.93 -10.34
CA ARG A 424 -16.59 18.53 -11.68
C ARG A 424 -15.41 19.47 -11.92
N PRO A 425 -14.90 19.58 -13.15
CA PRO A 425 -13.91 20.59 -13.47
C PRO A 425 -14.35 21.98 -13.04
N GLY A 426 -13.51 22.67 -12.29
CA GLY A 426 -13.79 23.97 -11.67
C GLY A 426 -14.28 23.89 -10.22
N GLU A 427 -14.76 22.75 -9.77
CA GLU A 427 -15.23 22.54 -8.39
C GLU A 427 -14.07 22.43 -7.40
N THR A 428 -14.25 22.98 -6.19
CA THR A 428 -13.32 22.84 -5.07
C THR A 428 -13.83 21.80 -4.07
N SER A 429 -12.87 21.09 -3.46
CA SER A 429 -13.16 20.11 -2.41
C SER A 429 -13.68 20.78 -1.12
N GLU A 430 -14.16 19.98 -0.19
CA GLU A 430 -14.12 20.35 1.21
C GLU A 430 -12.66 20.52 1.67
N LEU A 431 -12.47 21.12 2.84
CA LEU A 431 -11.15 21.23 3.45
C LEU A 431 -10.73 19.85 3.99
N PHE A 432 -9.62 19.32 3.49
CA PHE A 432 -9.04 18.10 4.01
C PHE A 432 -8.12 18.40 5.19
N ASP A 433 -8.28 17.63 6.25
CA ASP A 433 -7.46 17.69 7.46
C ASP A 433 -6.52 16.47 7.50
N ALA A 434 -5.22 16.70 7.40
CA ALA A 434 -4.17 15.69 7.46
C ALA A 434 -3.18 16.00 8.60
N ASP A 435 -2.34 15.03 8.94
CA ASP A 435 -1.38 15.14 10.07
C ASP A 435 -0.44 16.35 9.94
N ASP A 436 -0.05 16.68 8.72
CA ASP A 436 0.94 17.73 8.41
C ASP A 436 0.32 19.08 8.05
N GLY A 437 -1.01 19.18 7.88
CA GLY A 437 -1.69 20.40 7.54
C GLY A 437 -3.08 20.23 6.97
N TYR A 438 -3.63 21.36 6.52
CA TYR A 438 -4.92 21.42 5.86
C TYR A 438 -4.72 21.61 4.35
N TYR A 439 -5.57 20.95 3.56
CA TYR A 439 -5.51 20.96 2.10
C TYR A 439 -6.87 21.26 1.51
N LEU A 440 -6.89 22.09 0.47
CA LEU A 440 -8.08 22.35 -0.32
C LEU A 440 -7.72 22.23 -1.80
N ALA A 441 -8.44 21.39 -2.53
CA ALA A 441 -8.15 21.11 -3.93
C ALA A 441 -9.25 21.65 -4.85
N ARG A 442 -8.87 22.10 -6.05
CA ARG A 442 -9.78 22.35 -7.17
C ARG A 442 -9.47 21.36 -8.28
N LEU A 443 -10.51 20.76 -8.85
CA LEU A 443 -10.38 19.94 -10.03
C LEU A 443 -10.26 20.83 -11.28
N ASP A 444 -9.09 20.89 -11.89
CA ASP A 444 -8.88 21.71 -13.10
C ASP A 444 -9.31 20.97 -14.37
N SER A 445 -9.04 19.67 -14.46
CA SER A 445 -9.52 18.82 -15.55
C SER A 445 -9.53 17.35 -15.14
N LEU A 446 -10.46 16.58 -15.72
CA LEU A 446 -10.60 15.14 -15.52
C LEU A 446 -10.58 14.43 -16.89
N THR A 447 -9.68 13.46 -17.03
CA THR A 447 -9.66 12.52 -18.13
C THR A 447 -10.03 11.15 -17.57
N PRO A 448 -11.21 10.60 -17.88
CA PRO A 448 -11.62 9.28 -17.40
C PRO A 448 -10.64 8.19 -17.84
N GLY A 449 -10.52 7.17 -17.01
CA GLY A 449 -9.80 5.94 -17.37
C GLY A 449 -10.53 5.18 -18.49
N GLY A 450 -9.82 4.27 -19.11
CA GLY A 450 -10.34 3.41 -20.18
C GLY A 450 -9.29 3.09 -21.23
N THR A 451 -9.73 2.45 -22.32
CA THR A 451 -8.84 2.10 -23.44
C THR A 451 -8.65 3.32 -24.33
N GLN A 452 -7.40 3.73 -24.56
CA GLN A 452 -7.07 4.78 -25.52
C GLN A 452 -7.59 4.41 -26.90
N THR A 453 -8.08 5.40 -27.64
CA THR A 453 -8.44 5.17 -29.05
C THR A 453 -7.19 4.93 -29.90
N LEU A 454 -7.37 4.33 -31.11
CA LEU A 454 -6.27 4.15 -32.05
C LEU A 454 -5.54 5.47 -32.35
N ASP A 455 -6.27 6.58 -32.50
CA ASP A 455 -5.67 7.89 -32.80
C ASP A 455 -4.82 8.40 -31.64
N GLN A 456 -5.22 8.15 -30.40
CA GLN A 456 -4.45 8.50 -29.21
C GLN A 456 -3.18 7.66 -29.08
N ALA A 457 -3.26 6.35 -29.39
CA ALA A 457 -2.14 5.41 -29.27
C ALA A 457 -1.22 5.38 -30.49
N LYS A 458 -1.66 5.91 -31.65
CA LYS A 458 -1.00 5.78 -32.96
C LYS A 458 0.48 6.16 -32.94
N ASN A 459 0.84 7.27 -32.32
CA ASN A 459 2.22 7.74 -32.28
C ASN A 459 3.10 6.85 -31.39
N GLU A 460 2.59 6.42 -30.24
CA GLU A 460 3.28 5.51 -29.32
C GLU A 460 3.57 4.17 -30.02
N ILE A 461 2.54 3.60 -30.68
CA ILE A 461 2.65 2.35 -31.44
C ILE A 461 3.67 2.50 -32.58
N ARG A 462 3.61 3.59 -33.32
CA ARG A 462 4.52 3.81 -34.44
C ARG A 462 5.99 3.89 -33.98
N VAL A 463 6.27 4.61 -32.90
CA VAL A 463 7.60 4.69 -32.31
C VAL A 463 8.09 3.32 -31.84
N TYR A 464 7.20 2.55 -31.20
CA TYR A 464 7.51 1.19 -30.76
C TYR A 464 7.82 0.27 -31.95
N LEU A 465 6.96 0.21 -32.96
CA LEU A 465 7.14 -0.64 -34.14
C LEU A 465 8.38 -0.23 -34.96
N LEU A 466 8.63 1.08 -35.08
CA LEU A 466 9.85 1.59 -35.74
C LEU A 466 11.11 1.07 -35.04
N ARG A 467 11.13 1.12 -33.70
CA ARG A 467 12.24 0.60 -32.91
C ARG A 467 12.40 -0.91 -33.10
N GLN A 468 11.31 -1.69 -33.08
CA GLN A 468 11.36 -3.13 -33.31
C GLN A 468 11.93 -3.48 -34.69
N LYS A 469 11.50 -2.76 -35.74
CA LYS A 469 12.03 -2.94 -37.10
C LYS A 469 13.50 -2.57 -37.22
N LYS A 470 13.96 -1.53 -36.51
CA LYS A 470 15.39 -1.17 -36.47
C LYS A 470 16.22 -2.26 -35.77
N ILE A 471 15.71 -2.84 -34.68
CA ILE A 471 16.35 -3.98 -33.99
C ILE A 471 16.48 -5.16 -34.96
N ASP A 472 15.41 -5.49 -35.68
CA ASP A 472 15.42 -6.58 -36.66
C ASP A 472 16.40 -6.30 -37.82
N ALA A 473 16.51 -5.05 -38.26
CA ALA A 473 17.48 -4.61 -39.29
C ALA A 473 18.95 -4.72 -38.82
N LEU A 474 19.22 -4.73 -37.52
CA LEU A 474 20.58 -4.95 -36.96
C LEU A 474 21.00 -6.41 -36.95
N LEU A 475 20.06 -7.37 -36.99
CA LEU A 475 20.39 -8.80 -36.89
C LEU A 475 21.40 -9.29 -37.94
N PRO A 476 21.33 -8.89 -39.24
CA PRO A 476 22.35 -9.29 -40.22
C PRO A 476 23.76 -8.78 -39.86
N GLN A 477 23.85 -7.53 -39.40
CA GLN A 477 25.11 -6.93 -38.99
C GLN A 477 25.68 -7.63 -37.74
N ALA A 478 24.83 -7.91 -36.75
CA ALA A 478 25.21 -8.65 -35.54
C ALA A 478 25.64 -10.09 -35.87
N ARG A 479 24.99 -10.78 -36.82
CA ARG A 479 25.42 -12.11 -37.29
C ARG A 479 26.80 -12.05 -37.96
N ASN A 480 27.05 -11.05 -38.80
CA ASN A 480 28.37 -10.87 -39.39
C ASN A 480 29.46 -10.65 -38.32
N TYR A 481 29.14 -9.80 -37.33
CA TYR A 481 30.00 -9.58 -36.17
C TYR A 481 30.28 -10.90 -35.42
N ALA A 482 29.24 -11.67 -35.09
CA ALA A 482 29.37 -12.92 -34.35
C ALA A 482 30.28 -13.91 -35.12
N LYS A 483 30.16 -14.03 -36.44
CA LYS A 483 31.04 -14.86 -37.28
C LYS A 483 32.51 -14.43 -37.23
N VAL A 484 32.77 -13.13 -37.36
CA VAL A 484 34.12 -12.58 -37.27
C VAL A 484 34.70 -12.79 -35.87
N ALA A 485 33.91 -12.51 -34.84
CA ALA A 485 34.29 -12.68 -33.44
C ALA A 485 34.57 -14.14 -33.09
N ALA A 486 33.80 -15.09 -33.60
CA ALA A 486 34.03 -16.51 -33.41
C ALA A 486 35.32 -17.00 -34.10
N ALA A 487 35.70 -16.40 -35.24
CA ALA A 487 36.92 -16.73 -35.97
C ALA A 487 38.18 -16.06 -35.40
N SER A 488 38.02 -15.03 -34.56
CA SER A 488 39.15 -14.25 -34.00
C SER A 488 38.96 -13.99 -32.48
N SER A 489 38.34 -12.85 -32.14
CA SER A 489 37.87 -12.50 -30.77
C SER A 489 36.83 -11.41 -30.83
N LEU A 490 36.06 -11.23 -29.74
CA LEU A 490 35.12 -10.11 -29.61
C LEU A 490 35.82 -8.77 -29.78
N GLU A 491 37.01 -8.62 -29.21
CA GLU A 491 37.79 -7.40 -29.21
C GLU A 491 38.30 -7.07 -30.61
N SER A 492 38.82 -8.09 -31.35
CA SER A 492 39.31 -7.93 -32.72
C SER A 492 38.16 -7.57 -33.68
N ALA A 493 37.02 -8.24 -33.57
CA ALA A 493 35.83 -7.94 -34.36
C ALA A 493 35.25 -6.55 -33.99
N GLY A 494 35.30 -6.19 -32.72
CA GLY A 494 34.86 -4.88 -32.22
C GLY A 494 35.70 -3.75 -32.81
N ASN A 495 37.01 -3.87 -32.77
CA ASN A 495 37.92 -2.89 -33.36
C ASN A 495 37.69 -2.75 -34.88
N LEU A 496 37.50 -3.86 -35.60
CA LEU A 496 37.25 -3.86 -37.03
C LEU A 496 35.93 -3.13 -37.40
N MET A 497 34.91 -3.27 -36.59
CA MET A 497 33.57 -2.73 -36.87
C MET A 497 33.25 -1.45 -36.06
N GLY A 498 34.20 -0.89 -35.33
CA GLY A 498 34.01 0.32 -34.52
C GLY A 498 33.01 0.12 -33.37
N LEU A 499 33.01 -1.08 -32.75
CA LEU A 499 32.13 -1.47 -31.65
C LEU A 499 32.96 -1.67 -30.38
N LYS A 500 32.42 -1.18 -29.25
CA LYS A 500 33.09 -1.31 -27.95
C LYS A 500 32.65 -2.61 -27.27
N VAL A 501 33.63 -3.42 -26.87
CA VAL A 501 33.38 -4.59 -26.01
C VAL A 501 33.26 -4.10 -24.57
N ILE A 502 32.25 -4.60 -23.88
CA ILE A 502 31.96 -4.33 -22.47
C ILE A 502 32.07 -5.65 -21.72
N THR A 503 32.83 -5.66 -20.62
CA THR A 503 32.92 -6.81 -19.71
C THR A 503 32.15 -6.50 -18.43
N THR A 504 31.21 -7.34 -18.06
CA THR A 504 30.38 -7.18 -16.87
C THR A 504 31.15 -7.51 -15.59
N LYS A 505 30.61 -7.04 -14.44
CA LYS A 505 30.92 -7.66 -13.15
C LYS A 505 30.23 -9.04 -13.08
N PRO A 506 30.66 -9.94 -12.17
CA PRO A 506 29.92 -11.17 -11.91
C PRO A 506 28.46 -10.86 -11.50
N PHE A 507 27.50 -11.55 -12.09
CA PHE A 507 26.06 -11.39 -11.82
C PHE A 507 25.38 -12.76 -11.71
N THR A 508 24.22 -12.81 -11.05
CA THR A 508 23.35 -13.98 -10.99
C THR A 508 22.14 -13.82 -11.92
N ARG A 509 21.41 -14.90 -12.17
CA ARG A 509 20.16 -14.82 -12.98
C ARG A 509 19.15 -13.84 -12.38
N VAL A 510 19.10 -13.76 -11.06
CA VAL A 510 18.14 -12.91 -10.32
C VAL A 510 18.58 -11.45 -10.26
N THR A 511 19.87 -11.21 -10.03
CA THR A 511 20.37 -9.84 -9.92
C THR A 511 20.55 -9.15 -11.27
N GLY A 512 20.85 -9.96 -12.32
CA GLY A 512 21.23 -9.40 -13.61
C GLY A 512 22.42 -8.46 -13.49
N VAL A 513 22.56 -7.61 -14.47
CA VAL A 513 23.55 -6.52 -14.50
C VAL A 513 23.00 -5.33 -15.27
N PRO A 514 23.23 -4.08 -14.82
CA PRO A 514 22.65 -2.89 -15.45
C PRO A 514 22.97 -2.76 -16.95
N GLU A 515 24.15 -3.19 -17.35
CA GLU A 515 24.66 -3.11 -18.72
C GLU A 515 23.87 -4.01 -19.70
N LEU A 516 23.16 -5.04 -19.20
CA LEU A 516 22.31 -5.94 -19.98
C LEU A 516 20.82 -5.77 -19.66
N ALA A 517 20.43 -4.70 -18.97
CA ALA A 517 19.03 -4.47 -18.58
C ALA A 517 18.06 -4.35 -19.79
N GLN A 518 18.59 -3.97 -20.97
CA GLN A 518 17.82 -3.88 -22.22
C GLN A 518 17.77 -5.20 -23.01
N ALA A 519 18.53 -6.20 -22.59
CA ALA A 519 18.61 -7.52 -23.19
C ALA A 519 18.64 -8.62 -22.10
N PRO A 520 17.53 -8.83 -21.36
CA PRO A 520 17.47 -9.86 -20.29
C PRO A 520 17.73 -11.28 -20.80
N GLU A 521 17.47 -11.56 -22.08
CA GLU A 521 17.81 -12.82 -22.73
C GLU A 521 19.33 -13.08 -22.74
N ALA A 522 20.15 -12.02 -22.83
CA ALA A 522 21.60 -12.13 -22.71
C ALA A 522 22.04 -12.50 -21.29
N VAL A 523 21.33 -11.98 -20.25
CA VAL A 523 21.55 -12.47 -18.88
C VAL A 523 21.34 -13.98 -18.80
N GLY A 524 20.27 -14.51 -19.43
CA GLY A 524 19.99 -15.95 -19.49
C GLY A 524 21.06 -16.74 -20.25
N ALA A 525 21.52 -16.22 -21.38
CA ALA A 525 22.54 -16.83 -22.23
C ALA A 525 23.88 -16.95 -21.51
N GLY A 526 24.25 -16.02 -20.64
CA GLY A 526 25.44 -16.09 -19.78
C GLY A 526 25.53 -17.36 -18.92
N PHE A 527 24.39 -18.05 -18.68
CA PHE A 527 24.34 -19.29 -17.89
C PHE A 527 24.17 -20.56 -18.73
N THR A 528 23.87 -20.44 -20.02
CA THR A 528 23.60 -21.58 -20.90
C THR A 528 24.70 -21.81 -21.94
N LEU A 529 25.31 -20.76 -22.44
CA LEU A 529 26.38 -20.83 -23.44
C LEU A 529 27.62 -21.51 -22.88
N PRO A 530 28.36 -22.28 -23.67
CA PRO A 530 29.68 -22.78 -23.26
C PRO A 530 30.66 -21.62 -22.96
N LEU A 531 31.63 -21.87 -22.06
CA LEU A 531 32.70 -20.92 -21.77
C LEU A 531 33.48 -20.59 -23.04
N ASN A 532 33.89 -19.34 -23.19
CA ASN A 532 34.70 -18.82 -24.31
C ASN A 532 34.04 -19.00 -25.70
N THR A 533 32.74 -19.25 -25.76
CA THR A 533 31.99 -19.36 -27.00
C THR A 533 31.25 -18.05 -27.25
N VAL A 534 31.34 -17.53 -28.48
CA VAL A 534 30.61 -16.36 -28.94
C VAL A 534 29.16 -16.77 -29.28
N SER A 535 28.19 -16.01 -28.80
CA SER A 535 26.76 -16.26 -29.04
C SER A 535 26.37 -15.95 -30.49
N GLU A 536 25.27 -16.55 -30.94
CA GLU A 536 24.47 -15.95 -32.01
C GLU A 536 23.90 -14.59 -31.51
N PRO A 537 23.47 -13.70 -32.41
CA PRO A 537 22.83 -12.47 -32.01
C PRO A 537 21.63 -12.68 -31.11
N ILE A 538 21.64 -12.11 -29.94
CA ILE A 538 20.57 -12.15 -28.94
C ILE A 538 19.74 -10.88 -29.11
N ARG A 539 18.48 -11.04 -29.47
CA ARG A 539 17.53 -9.93 -29.63
C ARG A 539 16.99 -9.54 -28.27
N GLY A 540 17.37 -8.38 -27.76
CA GLY A 540 16.82 -7.77 -26.56
C GLY A 540 15.58 -6.92 -26.84
N MET A 541 15.09 -6.24 -25.79
CA MET A 541 13.95 -5.33 -25.87
C MET A 541 14.27 -4.07 -26.70
N ASN A 542 15.46 -3.52 -26.53
CA ASN A 542 15.88 -2.26 -27.15
C ASN A 542 17.23 -2.34 -27.87
N GLU A 543 17.85 -3.49 -28.00
CA GLU A 543 19.17 -3.67 -28.62
C GLU A 543 19.35 -5.11 -29.10
N VAL A 544 20.38 -5.34 -29.88
CA VAL A 544 20.86 -6.71 -30.20
C VAL A 544 22.22 -6.88 -29.54
N VAL A 545 22.42 -7.99 -28.86
CA VAL A 545 23.67 -8.30 -28.13
C VAL A 545 24.35 -9.50 -28.76
N VAL A 546 25.68 -9.46 -28.87
CA VAL A 546 26.53 -10.62 -29.12
C VAL A 546 27.48 -10.72 -27.97
N GLU A 547 27.49 -11.86 -27.28
CA GLU A 547 28.25 -12.04 -26.04
C GLU A 547 29.12 -13.30 -26.04
N ARG A 548 30.08 -13.33 -25.13
CA ARG A 548 30.91 -14.48 -24.79
C ARG A 548 30.95 -14.64 -23.27
N VAL A 549 30.74 -15.86 -22.79
CA VAL A 549 30.86 -16.16 -21.36
C VAL A 549 32.34 -16.34 -21.02
N ASP A 550 32.89 -15.41 -20.25
CA ASP A 550 34.30 -15.42 -19.86
C ASP A 550 34.54 -16.32 -18.65
N LYS A 551 33.69 -16.25 -17.65
CA LYS A 551 33.81 -17.01 -16.40
C LYS A 551 32.44 -17.41 -15.86
N ARG A 552 32.41 -18.53 -15.14
CA ARG A 552 31.20 -18.99 -14.44
C ARG A 552 31.60 -19.60 -13.10
N TRP A 553 30.84 -19.27 -12.08
CA TRP A 553 31.00 -19.81 -10.73
C TRP A 553 29.70 -20.53 -10.38
N PRO A 554 29.70 -21.87 -10.40
CA PRO A 554 28.52 -22.65 -10.06
C PRO A 554 28.21 -22.55 -8.57
N ALA A 555 26.94 -22.66 -8.22
CA ALA A 555 26.49 -22.76 -6.83
C ALA A 555 27.08 -24.03 -6.17
N ASP A 556 27.48 -23.91 -4.92
CA ASP A 556 28.02 -25.01 -4.14
C ASP A 556 26.90 -25.92 -3.63
N ARG A 557 26.95 -27.19 -4.04
CA ARG A 557 25.99 -28.21 -3.64
C ARG A 557 26.06 -28.53 -2.14
N ALA A 558 27.24 -28.52 -1.54
CA ALA A 558 27.39 -28.78 -0.12
C ALA A 558 26.75 -27.67 0.74
N VAL A 559 26.92 -26.40 0.33
CA VAL A 559 26.27 -25.27 0.96
C VAL A 559 24.75 -25.37 0.83
N PHE A 560 24.23 -25.77 -0.34
CA PHE A 560 22.82 -26.02 -0.54
C PHE A 560 22.29 -27.09 0.41
N GLU A 561 22.92 -28.26 0.49
CA GLU A 561 22.44 -29.36 1.35
C GLU A 561 22.43 -28.97 2.83
N ALA A 562 23.39 -28.15 3.28
CA ALA A 562 23.43 -27.65 4.65
C ALA A 562 22.27 -26.68 4.95
N GLN A 563 21.78 -25.94 3.96
CA GLN A 563 20.71 -24.92 4.12
C GLN A 563 19.33 -25.40 3.63
N LYS A 564 19.26 -26.57 3.01
CA LYS A 564 18.10 -27.08 2.29
C LYS A 564 16.80 -27.09 3.11
N ALA A 565 16.85 -27.54 4.37
CA ALA A 565 15.67 -27.63 5.22
C ALA A 565 15.05 -26.22 5.47
N GLY A 566 15.89 -25.25 5.82
CA GLY A 566 15.46 -23.87 6.05
C GLY A 566 14.94 -23.19 4.77
N LEU A 567 15.66 -23.37 3.65
CA LEU A 567 15.26 -22.86 2.34
C LEU A 567 13.91 -23.45 1.89
N LYS A 568 13.71 -24.76 2.09
CA LYS A 568 12.47 -25.44 1.75
C LYS A 568 11.29 -24.87 2.54
N GLN A 569 11.45 -24.73 3.84
CA GLN A 569 10.42 -24.16 4.72
C GLN A 569 10.08 -22.71 4.33
N GLN A 570 11.11 -21.88 4.13
CA GLN A 570 10.93 -20.47 3.72
C GLN A 570 10.22 -20.37 2.35
N THR A 571 10.65 -21.17 1.38
CA THR A 571 10.07 -21.17 0.03
C THR A 571 8.62 -21.65 0.05
N LEU A 572 8.31 -22.72 0.81
CA LEU A 572 6.94 -23.20 0.95
C LEU A 572 6.02 -22.16 1.60
N MET A 573 6.47 -21.46 2.65
CA MET A 573 5.71 -20.38 3.25
C MET A 573 5.44 -19.25 2.25
N GLN A 574 6.42 -18.90 1.42
CA GLN A 574 6.25 -17.89 0.37
C GLN A 574 5.23 -18.34 -0.68
N LEU A 575 5.37 -19.56 -1.20
CA LEU A 575 4.47 -20.12 -2.21
C LEU A 575 3.03 -20.24 -1.69
N LYS A 576 2.85 -20.69 -0.44
CA LYS A 576 1.54 -20.77 0.20
C LYS A 576 0.89 -19.39 0.31
N ARG A 577 1.63 -18.37 0.77
CA ARG A 577 1.14 -16.98 0.82
C ARG A 577 0.76 -16.45 -0.56
N GLN A 578 1.61 -16.68 -1.55
CA GLN A 578 1.33 -16.29 -2.94
C GLN A 578 0.05 -16.95 -3.44
N LYS A 579 -0.13 -18.26 -3.23
CA LYS A 579 -1.32 -19.01 -3.65
C LYS A 579 -2.61 -18.48 -3.01
N VAL A 580 -2.57 -18.15 -1.70
CA VAL A 580 -3.70 -17.55 -0.99
C VAL A 580 -4.01 -16.17 -1.56
N ASN A 581 -3.00 -15.33 -1.79
CA ASN A 581 -3.20 -13.99 -2.37
C ASN A 581 -3.78 -14.06 -3.78
N GLU A 582 -3.29 -14.95 -4.63
CA GLU A 582 -3.82 -15.20 -5.97
C GLU A 582 -5.29 -15.66 -5.90
N PHE A 583 -5.61 -16.55 -4.96
CA PHE A 583 -6.97 -17.02 -4.74
C PHE A 583 -7.91 -15.86 -4.35
N LEU A 584 -7.53 -15.02 -3.38
CA LEU A 584 -8.31 -13.86 -2.95
C LEU A 584 -8.47 -12.82 -4.07
N THR A 585 -7.41 -12.56 -4.82
CA THR A 585 -7.42 -11.66 -5.98
C THR A 585 -8.39 -12.17 -7.06
N ASN A 586 -8.35 -13.46 -7.35
CA ASN A 586 -9.26 -14.07 -8.32
C ASN A 586 -10.71 -14.06 -7.85
N LEU A 587 -10.98 -14.33 -6.56
CA LEU A 587 -12.32 -14.20 -6.00
C LEU A 587 -12.86 -12.79 -6.17
N ARG A 588 -12.04 -11.77 -5.90
CA ARG A 588 -12.42 -10.37 -6.05
C ARG A 588 -12.65 -9.99 -7.51
N ALA A 589 -11.79 -10.47 -8.43
CA ALA A 589 -11.85 -10.14 -9.86
C ALA A 589 -13.13 -10.67 -10.55
N VAL A 590 -13.66 -11.81 -10.10
CA VAL A 590 -14.90 -12.38 -10.66
C VAL A 590 -16.15 -11.96 -9.90
N ALA A 591 -16.00 -11.28 -8.77
CA ALA A 591 -17.11 -10.85 -7.94
C ALA A 591 -17.85 -9.67 -8.57
N LYS A 592 -19.19 -9.73 -8.53
CA LYS A 592 -20.03 -8.58 -8.86
C LYS A 592 -20.25 -7.75 -7.61
N VAL A 593 -19.51 -6.65 -7.47
CA VAL A 593 -19.61 -5.72 -6.35
C VAL A 593 -20.30 -4.44 -6.84
N ASP A 594 -21.45 -4.13 -6.26
CA ASP A 594 -22.17 -2.87 -6.45
C ASP A 594 -21.93 -1.97 -5.24
N ASP A 595 -21.02 -1.01 -5.38
CA ASP A 595 -20.59 -0.08 -4.32
C ASP A 595 -21.52 1.12 -4.26
N ARG A 596 -22.20 1.30 -3.12
CA ARG A 596 -23.16 2.38 -2.86
C ARG A 596 -22.71 3.33 -1.74
N ARG A 597 -21.45 3.26 -1.29
CA ARG A 597 -20.92 4.08 -0.19
C ARG A 597 -21.22 5.56 -0.36
N LYS A 598 -20.98 6.11 -1.56
CA LYS A 598 -21.27 7.51 -1.89
C LYS A 598 -22.72 7.93 -1.66
N GLN A 599 -23.64 7.04 -2.00
CA GLN A 599 -25.07 7.31 -1.85
C GLN A 599 -25.45 7.32 -0.37
N VAL A 600 -24.86 6.43 0.42
CA VAL A 600 -25.07 6.33 1.86
C VAL A 600 -24.47 7.53 2.59
N GLU A 601 -23.23 7.91 2.27
CA GLU A 601 -22.55 9.09 2.86
C GLU A 601 -23.29 10.39 2.53
N ALA A 602 -23.69 10.58 1.26
CA ALA A 602 -24.45 11.76 0.85
C ALA A 602 -25.82 11.87 1.57
N SER A 603 -26.42 10.71 1.92
CA SER A 603 -27.68 10.68 2.67
C SER A 603 -27.47 11.02 4.14
N SER A 604 -26.39 10.51 4.77
CA SER A 604 -26.09 10.74 6.19
C SER A 604 -25.72 12.20 6.49
N ARG A 605 -25.01 12.88 5.58
CA ARG A 605 -24.65 14.31 5.74
C ARG A 605 -25.88 15.25 5.77
N ARG A 606 -26.95 14.91 5.03
CA ARG A 606 -28.19 15.71 5.00
C ARG A 606 -29.09 15.51 6.23
N THR A 607 -28.93 14.42 6.94
CA THR A 607 -29.69 14.13 8.16
C THR A 607 -29.12 14.82 9.40
N GLN A 608 -27.87 15.34 9.29
CA GLN A 608 -27.19 16.07 10.36
C GLN A 608 -27.26 17.61 10.21
N GLN A 609 -27.77 18.11 9.11
CA GLN A 609 -28.13 19.53 8.88
C GLN A 609 -29.63 19.76 9.12
#